data_f667a524486623df5b53b7e93462970f
#
_entry.id   f667a524486623df5b53b7e93462970f
#
_cell.length_a   1.000
_cell.length_b   1.000
_cell.length_c   1.000
_cell.angle_alpha   90.00
_cell.angle_beta   90.00
_cell.angle_gamma   90.00
#
_symmetry.space_group_name_H-M   'P 1'
#
loop_
_entity.id
_entity.type
_entity.pdbx_description
1 polymer ?
#
loop_
_entity_poly.entity_id
_entity_poly.type
_entity_poly.pdbx_seq_one_letter_code
_entity_poly.pdbx_strand_id
1 'polypeptide(L)'
;MPQSADDLQLTLQRIDGRGYKAYREIRGAFAFEGLTLYVDHVQGDPFAAPSKLRLRVPRETARIPPELFAGAVRRMALEDFLVRQAARAIRSAEPTRRGSGKSGTLLVDAGGQEVLERTAAVVSEDWVELRVQAGLPAAGRRVLGRQAEAMLCGDLPHLAEHALRWENLPQQEARDFVACVENQEQIRAQLDERGLVAFVGDGAILPRESGASDRPLRANEAVAFRSPESLRVEFPLANPVEGPDGARNVVTGMGVRKGVTLVVGGGYHGKSTLLRALERGVYPHVPGDGREWVVSDRSLVKIRAEDGRRVEQVDIGAFIGDLPQGRSTTAFSSDDASGSTSQAANIVEAVETGATGLLLDEDTSATNFMVRDARMQALVHKEHEPITPFLERVRELYERHSVSTVLVMGGCGDYFEVADTVIRMREFVPDESTQEAREIATRSPSERRVEATTPFGSITARVPLAKSFDPSRGRREVKIDARAIDLVLFGNDAIDLRCVEQLVDLSQTRAVGHAIHLAASRFMDGKAMLREVVQRVEDFFDAEGLDALDPFHRGSHHPGNFARPRGLEVAAAINRLRSLRMRQKR
;
A
#
# COMPACT_ATOMS: atom_id res chain seq x y z
N MET A 1 -20.22 29.23 17.25
CA MET A 1 -19.46 30.08 16.31
C MET A 1 -17.99 29.98 16.67
N PRO A 2 -17.05 30.08 15.72
CA PRO A 2 -15.62 30.19 16.04
C PRO A 2 -15.33 31.45 16.86
N GLN A 3 -14.35 31.39 17.77
CA GLN A 3 -13.79 32.56 18.46
C GLN A 3 -12.91 33.36 17.47
N SER A 4 -12.53 34.60 17.82
CA SER A 4 -11.63 35.37 16.98
C SER A 4 -10.17 34.94 17.13
N ALA A 5 -9.31 35.33 16.18
CA ALA A 5 -7.86 35.15 16.30
C ALA A 5 -7.30 35.90 17.53
N ASP A 6 -7.86 37.07 17.84
CA ASP A 6 -7.48 37.88 19.02
C ASP A 6 -7.78 37.14 20.33
N ASP A 7 -8.91 36.39 20.40
CA ASP A 7 -9.25 35.57 21.56
C ASP A 7 -8.21 34.45 21.80
N LEU A 8 -7.69 33.87 20.70
CA LEU A 8 -6.61 32.90 20.79
C LEU A 8 -5.31 33.55 21.31
N GLN A 9 -4.94 34.70 20.78
CA GLN A 9 -3.75 35.44 21.22
C GLN A 9 -3.83 35.81 22.71
N LEU A 10 -4.95 36.38 23.14
CA LEU A 10 -5.17 36.75 24.54
C LEU A 10 -5.12 35.49 25.45
N THR A 11 -5.68 34.37 25.00
CA THR A 11 -5.62 33.13 25.77
C THR A 11 -4.17 32.64 25.90
N LEU A 12 -3.39 32.64 24.81
CA LEU A 12 -1.98 32.20 24.81
C LEU A 12 -1.11 33.10 25.71
N GLN A 13 -1.33 34.40 25.67
CA GLN A 13 -0.65 35.36 26.57
C GLN A 13 -1.00 35.12 28.04
N ARG A 14 -2.29 34.87 28.35
CA ARG A 14 -2.77 34.60 29.71
C ARG A 14 -2.22 33.30 30.31
N ILE A 15 -1.97 32.28 29.49
CA ILE A 15 -1.45 30.99 29.95
C ILE A 15 0.09 30.92 29.92
N ASP A 16 0.79 31.95 29.46
CA ASP A 16 2.25 31.98 29.41
C ASP A 16 2.87 31.66 30.78
N GLY A 17 3.91 30.85 30.82
CA GLY A 17 4.58 30.40 32.05
C GLY A 17 3.77 29.43 32.92
N ARG A 18 2.49 29.20 32.66
CA ARG A 18 1.66 28.21 33.39
C ARG A 18 2.06 26.77 33.06
N GLY A 19 1.56 25.81 33.83
CA GLY A 19 1.79 24.38 33.57
C GLY A 19 1.22 23.96 32.21
N TYR A 20 1.88 23.03 31.52
CA TYR A 20 1.58 22.63 30.14
C TYR A 20 0.10 22.29 29.87
N LYS A 21 -0.59 21.75 30.89
CA LYS A 21 -2.03 21.43 30.80
C LYS A 21 -2.93 22.64 30.52
N ALA A 22 -2.43 23.87 30.74
CA ALA A 22 -3.17 25.09 30.44
C ALA A 22 -3.43 25.25 28.93
N TYR A 23 -2.64 24.65 28.05
CA TYR A 23 -2.97 24.58 26.62
C TYR A 23 -4.34 23.98 26.28
N ARG A 24 -4.98 23.27 27.21
CA ARG A 24 -6.37 22.81 27.00
C ARG A 24 -7.37 23.96 26.81
N GLU A 25 -7.02 25.17 27.28
CA GLU A 25 -7.85 26.36 27.16
C GLU A 25 -7.96 26.87 25.71
N ILE A 26 -7.02 26.47 24.80
CA ILE A 26 -7.09 26.82 23.37
C ILE A 26 -7.85 25.78 22.54
N ARG A 27 -8.47 24.77 23.15
CA ARG A 27 -9.26 23.78 22.39
C ARG A 27 -10.53 24.45 21.85
N GLY A 28 -10.74 24.37 20.54
CA GLY A 28 -11.89 25.00 19.88
C GLY A 28 -11.61 25.41 18.44
N ALA A 29 -12.42 26.33 17.94
CA ALA A 29 -12.29 26.89 16.60
C ALA A 29 -12.03 28.40 16.68
N PHE A 30 -11.10 28.87 15.85
CA PHE A 30 -10.67 30.27 15.80
C PHE A 30 -10.71 30.77 14.35
N ALA A 31 -11.42 31.89 14.13
CA ALA A 31 -11.56 32.51 12.83
C ALA A 31 -10.43 33.52 12.59
N PHE A 32 -9.77 33.35 11.46
CA PHE A 32 -8.82 34.28 10.86
C PHE A 32 -9.40 34.80 9.54
N GLU A 33 -8.74 35.77 8.91
CA GLU A 33 -9.15 36.24 7.59
C GLU A 33 -9.00 35.12 6.54
N GLY A 34 -10.14 34.62 6.03
CA GLY A 34 -10.19 33.55 5.02
C GLY A 34 -9.70 32.16 5.51
N LEU A 35 -9.61 31.94 6.83
CA LEU A 35 -9.17 30.67 7.41
C LEU A 35 -9.87 30.43 8.74
N THR A 36 -10.22 29.19 9.04
CA THR A 36 -10.59 28.74 10.39
C THR A 36 -9.58 27.69 10.88
N LEU A 37 -8.93 27.98 12.01
CA LEU A 37 -8.08 27.04 12.75
C LEU A 37 -8.93 26.28 13.76
N TYR A 38 -8.92 24.94 13.68
CA TYR A 38 -9.50 24.06 14.68
C TYR A 38 -8.41 23.41 15.52
N VAL A 39 -8.51 23.51 16.85
CA VAL A 39 -7.66 22.79 17.80
C VAL A 39 -8.49 21.64 18.38
N ASP A 40 -8.44 20.48 17.72
CA ASP A 40 -9.27 19.32 18.05
C ASP A 40 -8.75 18.57 19.28
N HIS A 41 -7.41 18.41 19.35
CA HIS A 41 -6.76 17.73 20.47
C HIS A 41 -5.49 18.44 20.88
N VAL A 42 -5.35 18.63 22.18
CA VAL A 42 -4.13 19.19 22.79
C VAL A 42 -3.34 18.08 23.46
N GLN A 43 -2.06 17.94 23.10
CA GLN A 43 -1.15 16.95 23.70
C GLN A 43 -1.04 17.12 25.22
N GLY A 44 -0.82 16.01 25.94
CA GLY A 44 -0.80 16.00 27.41
C GLY A 44 0.44 16.62 28.05
N ASP A 45 1.58 16.54 27.37
CA ASP A 45 2.88 17.11 27.75
C ASP A 45 3.77 17.24 26.49
N PRO A 46 4.91 17.97 26.53
CA PRO A 46 5.75 18.22 25.36
C PRO A 46 6.38 16.97 24.71
N PHE A 47 6.39 15.84 25.39
CA PHE A 47 6.98 14.58 24.90
C PHE A 47 5.92 13.62 24.34
N ALA A 48 4.64 13.88 24.60
CA ALA A 48 3.52 13.11 24.08
C ALA A 48 3.37 13.24 22.53
N ALA A 49 2.45 12.49 21.96
CA ALA A 49 2.07 12.70 20.56
C ALA A 49 1.59 14.14 20.34
N PRO A 50 1.95 14.80 19.22
CA PRO A 50 1.60 16.20 18.96
C PRO A 50 0.09 16.46 18.99
N SER A 51 -0.29 17.70 19.21
CA SER A 51 -1.67 18.17 19.12
C SER A 51 -2.21 18.01 17.71
N LYS A 52 -3.50 17.74 17.57
CA LYS A 52 -4.19 17.58 16.28
C LYS A 52 -4.93 18.86 15.94
N LEU A 53 -4.61 19.45 14.81
CA LEU A 53 -5.16 20.71 14.33
C LEU A 53 -5.72 20.54 12.91
N ARG A 54 -6.67 21.40 12.54
CA ARG A 54 -7.17 21.49 11.15
C ARG A 54 -7.17 22.95 10.71
N LEU A 55 -6.71 23.18 9.48
CA LEU A 55 -6.72 24.45 8.79
C LEU A 55 -7.78 24.36 7.69
N ARG A 56 -8.87 25.10 7.82
CA ARG A 56 -9.97 25.08 6.86
C ARG A 56 -10.12 26.42 6.17
N VAL A 57 -10.00 26.42 4.85
CA VAL A 57 -10.14 27.59 3.98
C VAL A 57 -11.45 27.46 3.21
N PRO A 58 -12.36 28.47 3.21
CA PRO A 58 -13.55 28.46 2.39
C PRO A 58 -13.21 28.29 0.91
N ARG A 59 -14.06 27.62 0.14
CA ARG A 59 -13.85 27.38 -1.29
C ARG A 59 -13.63 28.65 -2.09
N GLU A 60 -14.41 29.67 -1.84
CA GLU A 60 -14.32 31.00 -2.45
C GLU A 60 -12.99 31.72 -2.18
N THR A 61 -12.32 31.39 -1.07
CA THR A 61 -10.99 31.89 -0.72
C THR A 61 -9.90 31.03 -1.32
N ALA A 62 -10.06 29.69 -1.29
CA ALA A 62 -9.09 28.76 -1.85
C ALA A 62 -8.99 28.87 -3.38
N ARG A 63 -10.08 29.13 -4.08
CA ARG A 63 -10.19 29.34 -5.53
C ARG A 63 -9.59 28.24 -6.39
N ILE A 64 -9.55 27.02 -5.87
CA ILE A 64 -9.05 25.87 -6.63
C ILE A 64 -10.04 25.55 -7.77
N PRO A 65 -9.57 25.42 -9.03
CA PRO A 65 -10.41 25.12 -10.17
C PRO A 65 -11.20 23.80 -9.98
N PRO A 66 -12.52 23.80 -10.26
CA PRO A 66 -13.39 22.62 -10.06
C PRO A 66 -12.94 21.39 -10.83
N GLU A 67 -12.38 21.58 -12.01
CA GLU A 67 -11.90 20.51 -12.87
C GLU A 67 -10.77 19.67 -12.23
N LEU A 68 -10.04 20.21 -11.25
CA LEU A 68 -8.95 19.49 -10.57
C LEU A 68 -9.41 18.47 -9.53
N PHE A 69 -10.69 18.50 -9.14
CA PHE A 69 -11.28 17.54 -8.19
C PHE A 69 -12.62 16.97 -8.65
N ALA A 70 -12.90 17.10 -9.95
CA ALA A 70 -14.06 16.47 -10.57
C ALA A 70 -13.90 14.95 -10.58
N GLY A 71 -14.60 14.28 -9.67
CA GLY A 71 -14.52 12.82 -9.49
C GLY A 71 -13.47 12.37 -8.45
N ALA A 72 -13.58 11.12 -8.04
CA ALA A 72 -12.79 10.57 -6.93
C ALA A 72 -11.28 10.57 -7.18
N VAL A 73 -10.84 10.17 -8.38
CA VAL A 73 -9.42 10.08 -8.74
C VAL A 73 -8.74 11.44 -8.71
N ARG A 74 -9.34 12.43 -9.35
CA ARG A 74 -8.80 13.79 -9.40
C ARG A 74 -8.77 14.43 -8.01
N ARG A 75 -9.82 14.20 -7.21
CA ARG A 75 -9.89 14.69 -5.84
C ARG A 75 -8.77 14.10 -4.98
N MET A 76 -8.60 12.77 -4.99
CA MET A 76 -7.51 12.08 -4.30
C MET A 76 -6.13 12.62 -4.71
N ALA A 77 -5.91 12.80 -6.01
CA ALA A 77 -4.65 13.33 -6.53
C ALA A 77 -4.39 14.77 -6.06
N LEU A 78 -5.41 15.63 -6.09
CA LEU A 78 -5.29 17.00 -5.61
C LEU A 78 -5.04 17.05 -4.10
N GLU A 79 -5.75 16.27 -3.30
CA GLU A 79 -5.56 16.18 -1.85
C GLU A 79 -4.13 15.75 -1.50
N ASP A 80 -3.60 14.73 -2.16
CA ASP A 80 -2.21 14.30 -1.99
C ASP A 80 -1.21 15.39 -2.41
N PHE A 81 -1.47 16.09 -3.52
CA PHE A 81 -0.66 17.23 -3.96
C PHE A 81 -0.61 18.35 -2.92
N LEU A 82 -1.76 18.77 -2.36
CA LEU A 82 -1.85 19.82 -1.34
C LEU A 82 -1.05 19.46 -0.08
N VAL A 83 -1.14 18.20 0.36
CA VAL A 83 -0.36 17.72 1.50
C VAL A 83 1.14 17.77 1.22
N ARG A 84 1.57 17.41 -0.01
CA ARG A 84 2.98 17.50 -0.42
C ARG A 84 3.46 18.95 -0.46
N GLN A 85 2.64 19.89 -0.92
CA GLN A 85 2.97 21.33 -0.87
C GLN A 85 3.12 21.81 0.57
N ALA A 86 2.21 21.43 1.47
CA ALA A 86 2.31 21.74 2.88
C ALA A 86 3.60 21.15 3.52
N ALA A 87 3.93 19.90 3.17
CA ALA A 87 5.17 19.28 3.64
C ALA A 87 6.44 19.98 3.09
N ARG A 88 6.40 20.47 1.84
CA ARG A 88 7.49 21.28 1.27
C ARG A 88 7.63 22.61 2.02
N ALA A 89 6.52 23.32 2.27
CA ALA A 89 6.51 24.57 3.01
C ALA A 89 7.05 24.42 4.44
N ILE A 90 6.65 23.35 5.15
CA ILE A 90 7.17 23.05 6.48
C ILE A 90 8.68 22.77 6.48
N ARG A 91 9.19 22.04 5.47
CA ARG A 91 10.62 21.74 5.37
C ARG A 91 11.48 22.95 4.98
N SER A 92 10.95 23.88 4.19
CA SER A 92 11.66 25.09 3.76
C SER A 92 11.64 26.19 4.83
N ALA A 93 10.70 26.13 5.79
CA ALA A 93 10.72 27.01 6.94
C ALA A 93 11.93 26.66 7.83
N GLU A 94 12.63 27.69 8.35
CA GLU A 94 13.73 27.46 9.28
C GLU A 94 13.26 26.64 10.49
N PRO A 95 13.99 25.60 10.90
CA PRO A 95 13.61 24.77 12.04
C PRO A 95 13.73 25.57 13.32
N THR A 96 12.72 26.29 13.70
CA THR A 96 12.62 27.00 14.98
C THR A 96 12.36 25.98 16.08
N ARG A 97 13.45 25.49 16.71
CA ARG A 97 13.34 24.73 17.96
C ARG A 97 12.72 25.63 19.03
N ARG A 98 11.41 25.47 19.27
CA ARG A 98 10.65 26.32 20.19
C ARG A 98 10.46 25.63 21.54
N GLY A 99 11.55 25.08 22.15
CA GLY A 99 11.50 24.54 23.49
C GLY A 99 11.83 23.03 23.64
N SER A 100 11.24 22.40 24.64
CA SER A 100 11.55 21.04 25.08
C SER A 100 10.72 19.97 24.33
N GLY A 101 11.28 18.80 24.14
CA GLY A 101 10.60 17.66 23.53
C GLY A 101 10.25 17.91 22.07
N LYS A 102 8.97 17.77 21.72
CA LYS A 102 8.43 18.02 20.37
C LYS A 102 7.98 19.46 20.13
N SER A 103 8.32 20.38 21.04
CA SER A 103 7.92 21.79 20.96
C SER A 103 8.36 22.45 19.65
N GLY A 104 7.45 23.15 18.99
CA GLY A 104 7.69 23.85 17.73
C GLY A 104 7.65 22.95 16.48
N THR A 105 7.41 21.63 16.60
CA THR A 105 7.28 20.77 15.42
C THR A 105 5.93 20.96 14.73
N LEU A 106 5.96 21.08 13.41
CA LEU A 106 4.78 20.97 12.53
C LEU A 106 4.96 19.76 11.64
N LEU A 107 3.93 18.92 11.51
CA LEU A 107 3.94 17.71 10.71
C LEU A 107 2.63 17.59 9.94
N VAL A 108 2.74 17.17 8.69
CA VAL A 108 1.63 16.72 7.86
C VAL A 108 1.93 15.30 7.36
N ASP A 109 0.90 14.52 7.12
CA ASP A 109 1.03 13.13 6.69
C ASP A 109 1.17 13.05 5.16
N ALA A 110 2.33 13.44 4.66
CA ALA A 110 2.67 13.38 3.23
C ALA A 110 3.23 12.00 2.87
N GLY A 111 2.81 11.48 1.72
CA GLY A 111 3.27 10.19 1.18
C GLY A 111 4.69 10.20 0.62
N GLY A 112 5.17 8.98 0.27
CA GLY A 112 6.39 8.71 -0.48
C GLY A 112 6.23 8.93 -1.99
N GLN A 113 6.67 7.97 -2.79
CA GLN A 113 6.56 8.02 -4.24
C GLN A 113 5.16 7.60 -4.74
N GLU A 114 4.43 6.83 -3.95
CA GLU A 114 3.08 6.40 -4.27
C GLU A 114 2.04 7.44 -3.84
N VAL A 115 0.97 7.56 -4.63
CA VAL A 115 -0.18 8.41 -4.34
C VAL A 115 -1.29 7.55 -3.72
N LEU A 116 -1.70 7.90 -2.52
CA LEU A 116 -2.74 7.18 -1.76
C LEU A 116 -3.85 8.14 -1.33
N GLU A 117 -5.08 7.65 -1.28
CA GLU A 117 -6.14 8.34 -0.56
C GLU A 117 -5.77 8.47 0.92
N ARG A 118 -5.82 9.70 1.47
CA ARG A 118 -5.37 10.01 2.83
C ARG A 118 -6.35 10.90 3.57
N THR A 119 -6.31 10.81 4.89
CA THR A 119 -7.06 11.75 5.75
C THR A 119 -6.37 13.09 5.95
N ALA A 120 -5.18 13.32 5.39
CA ALA A 120 -4.34 14.49 5.68
C ALA A 120 -4.84 15.80 5.04
N ALA A 121 -5.55 15.72 3.92
CA ALA A 121 -6.26 16.83 3.31
C ALA A 121 -7.65 16.39 2.86
N VAL A 122 -8.56 17.33 2.76
CA VAL A 122 -9.92 17.09 2.25
C VAL A 122 -10.32 18.27 1.37
N VAL A 123 -10.78 17.97 0.16
CA VAL A 123 -11.35 18.95 -0.78
C VAL A 123 -12.84 18.67 -0.91
N SER A 124 -13.66 19.59 -0.39
CA SER A 124 -15.12 19.53 -0.48
C SER A 124 -15.69 20.62 -1.38
N GLU A 125 -17.00 20.61 -1.56
CA GLU A 125 -17.69 21.66 -2.34
C GLU A 125 -17.66 23.03 -1.63
N ASP A 126 -17.57 23.05 -0.29
CA ASP A 126 -17.67 24.26 0.51
C ASP A 126 -16.30 24.78 1.01
N TRP A 127 -15.30 23.90 1.16
CA TRP A 127 -14.03 24.24 1.79
C TRP A 127 -12.91 23.27 1.39
N VAL A 128 -11.68 23.71 1.64
CA VAL A 128 -10.47 22.89 1.58
C VAL A 128 -9.85 22.83 2.97
N GLU A 129 -9.49 21.65 3.45
CA GLU A 129 -8.95 21.43 4.80
C GLU A 129 -7.61 20.71 4.74
N LEU A 130 -6.66 21.21 5.53
CA LEU A 130 -5.38 20.53 5.79
C LEU A 130 -5.33 20.12 7.27
N ARG A 131 -4.95 18.89 7.54
CA ARG A 131 -4.82 18.32 8.88
C ARG A 131 -3.37 18.26 9.30
N VAL A 132 -3.06 18.94 10.40
CA VAL A 132 -1.70 19.20 10.86
C VAL A 132 -1.52 18.65 12.27
N GLN A 133 -0.35 18.13 12.55
CA GLN A 133 0.09 17.82 13.90
C GLN A 133 1.09 18.87 14.38
N ALA A 134 0.85 19.42 15.57
CA ALA A 134 1.66 20.51 16.11
C ALA A 134 2.15 20.20 17.53
N GLY A 135 3.45 20.30 17.73
CA GLY A 135 4.09 20.23 19.04
C GLY A 135 4.05 21.61 19.71
N LEU A 136 3.13 21.83 20.65
CA LEU A 136 2.97 23.13 21.29
C LEU A 136 4.21 23.52 22.12
N PRO A 137 4.71 24.78 21.98
CA PRO A 137 5.94 25.24 22.58
C PRO A 137 5.97 25.18 24.11
N ALA A 138 7.07 24.68 24.69
CA ALA A 138 7.25 24.59 26.14
C ALA A 138 8.70 24.68 26.60
N ALA A 139 8.95 25.31 27.75
CA ALA A 139 10.19 25.22 28.52
C ALA A 139 9.98 24.18 29.64
N GLY A 140 10.62 23.01 29.51
CA GLY A 140 10.28 21.87 30.38
C GLY A 140 8.81 21.52 30.26
N ARG A 141 8.03 21.72 31.32
CA ARG A 141 6.56 21.53 31.32
C ARG A 141 5.79 22.85 31.55
N ARG A 142 6.39 23.98 31.16
CA ARG A 142 5.76 25.30 31.23
C ARG A 142 5.44 25.79 29.82
N VAL A 143 4.28 26.39 29.66
CA VAL A 143 3.82 27.03 28.42
C VAL A 143 4.77 28.16 28.01
N LEU A 144 5.13 28.20 26.73
CA LEU A 144 5.78 29.33 26.07
C LEU A 144 4.75 30.03 25.17
N GLY A 145 3.92 30.87 25.79
CA GLY A 145 2.74 31.50 25.18
C GLY A 145 3.06 32.34 23.95
N ARG A 146 4.08 33.20 24.01
CA ARG A 146 4.50 34.02 22.86
C ARG A 146 4.99 33.19 21.67
N GLN A 147 5.68 32.07 21.95
CA GLN A 147 6.15 31.19 20.88
C GLN A 147 4.99 30.37 20.29
N ALA A 148 4.02 30.00 21.12
CA ALA A 148 2.79 29.36 20.66
C ALA A 148 1.93 30.31 19.82
N GLU A 149 1.86 31.58 20.18
CA GLU A 149 1.21 32.63 19.40
C GLU A 149 1.86 32.78 18.02
N ALA A 150 3.19 32.91 17.95
CA ALA A 150 3.90 32.97 16.68
C ALA A 150 3.63 31.76 15.81
N MET A 151 3.55 30.56 16.39
CA MET A 151 3.26 29.30 15.68
C MET A 151 1.79 29.22 15.23
N LEU A 152 0.84 29.45 16.13
CA LEU A 152 -0.59 29.23 15.85
C LEU A 152 -1.23 30.40 15.08
N CYS A 153 -0.79 31.62 15.33
CA CYS A 153 -1.33 32.84 14.70
C CYS A 153 -0.44 33.38 13.57
N GLY A 154 0.76 32.85 13.38
CA GLY A 154 1.69 33.23 12.31
C GLY A 154 1.97 32.06 11.35
N ASP A 155 2.71 31.02 11.80
CA ASP A 155 3.19 29.97 10.92
C ASP A 155 2.04 29.16 10.31
N LEU A 156 0.97 28.83 11.06
CA LEU A 156 -0.14 28.04 10.55
C LEU A 156 -1.00 28.79 9.51
N PRO A 157 -1.37 30.07 9.70
CA PRO A 157 -2.01 30.86 8.65
C PRO A 157 -1.15 30.97 7.39
N HIS A 158 0.17 31.22 7.55
CA HIS A 158 1.11 31.25 6.43
C HIS A 158 1.17 29.90 5.68
N LEU A 159 1.19 28.78 6.41
CA LEU A 159 1.13 27.45 5.81
C LEU A 159 -0.16 27.26 5.02
N ALA A 160 -1.32 27.64 5.55
CA ALA A 160 -2.60 27.53 4.86
C ALA A 160 -2.63 28.39 3.58
N GLU A 161 -2.08 29.58 3.63
CA GLU A 161 -1.98 30.49 2.49
C GLU A 161 -1.18 29.88 1.33
N HIS A 162 -0.03 29.27 1.64
CA HIS A 162 0.87 28.70 0.64
C HIS A 162 0.47 27.30 0.16
N ALA A 163 -0.28 26.54 0.97
CA ALA A 163 -0.66 25.18 0.63
C ALA A 163 -2.11 25.02 0.18
N LEU A 164 -3.02 25.97 0.46
CA LEU A 164 -4.45 25.82 0.21
C LEU A 164 -5.06 26.91 -0.68
N ARG A 165 -4.33 28.01 -1.00
CA ARG A 165 -4.82 29.04 -1.91
C ARG A 165 -4.23 28.84 -3.29
N TRP A 166 -5.10 28.74 -4.31
CA TRP A 166 -4.70 28.47 -5.69
C TRP A 166 -3.70 29.45 -6.26
N GLU A 167 -3.83 30.73 -5.93
CA GLU A 167 -2.92 31.79 -6.38
C GLU A 167 -1.47 31.63 -5.93
N ASN A 168 -1.24 30.92 -4.83
CA ASN A 168 0.08 30.67 -4.24
C ASN A 168 0.64 29.28 -4.53
N LEU A 169 -0.17 28.41 -5.15
CA LEU A 169 0.25 27.08 -5.55
C LEU A 169 1.02 27.09 -6.88
N PRO A 170 1.95 26.15 -7.10
CA PRO A 170 2.53 25.93 -8.43
C PRO A 170 1.46 25.29 -9.34
N GLN A 171 0.66 26.15 -9.98
CA GLN A 171 -0.58 25.78 -10.66
C GLN A 171 -0.37 24.74 -11.78
N GLN A 172 0.70 24.86 -12.57
CA GLN A 172 0.98 23.89 -13.62
C GLN A 172 1.39 22.55 -13.03
N GLU A 173 2.24 22.53 -12.00
CA GLU A 173 2.61 21.28 -11.28
C GLU A 173 1.37 20.58 -10.71
N ALA A 174 0.39 21.34 -10.19
CA ALA A 174 -0.87 20.79 -9.69
C ALA A 174 -1.70 20.12 -10.82
N ARG A 175 -1.79 20.79 -11.99
CA ARG A 175 -2.49 20.23 -13.15
C ARG A 175 -1.81 18.96 -13.66
N ASP A 176 -0.48 19.00 -13.80
CA ASP A 176 0.31 17.86 -14.28
C ASP A 176 0.24 16.68 -13.31
N PHE A 177 0.23 16.95 -11.99
CA PHE A 177 0.10 15.93 -10.97
C PHE A 177 -1.26 15.21 -11.06
N VAL A 178 -2.34 15.97 -11.11
CA VAL A 178 -3.71 15.42 -11.23
C VAL A 178 -3.87 14.63 -12.53
N ALA A 179 -3.40 15.20 -13.65
CA ALA A 179 -3.43 14.56 -14.96
C ALA A 179 -2.64 13.25 -15.00
N CYS A 180 -1.45 13.22 -14.39
CA CYS A 180 -0.60 12.03 -14.32
C CYS A 180 -1.28 10.88 -13.56
N VAL A 181 -1.87 11.17 -12.39
CA VAL A 181 -2.57 10.17 -11.59
C VAL A 181 -3.83 9.65 -12.32
N GLU A 182 -4.60 10.54 -12.94
CA GLU A 182 -5.78 10.15 -13.72
C GLU A 182 -5.43 9.26 -14.91
N ASN A 183 -4.36 9.58 -15.64
CA ASN A 183 -3.87 8.76 -16.74
C ASN A 183 -3.48 7.35 -16.28
N GLN A 184 -2.78 7.22 -15.13
CA GLN A 184 -2.42 5.92 -14.55
C GLN A 184 -3.66 5.09 -14.20
N GLU A 185 -4.67 5.69 -13.58
CA GLU A 185 -5.91 4.99 -13.24
C GLU A 185 -6.73 4.61 -14.49
N GLN A 186 -6.70 5.44 -15.52
CA GLN A 186 -7.32 5.12 -16.80
C GLN A 186 -6.64 3.94 -17.50
N ILE A 187 -5.31 3.85 -17.48
CA ILE A 187 -4.57 2.69 -17.99
C ILE A 187 -4.97 1.45 -17.19
N ARG A 188 -4.98 1.54 -15.85
CA ARG A 188 -5.33 0.45 -14.96
C ARG A 188 -6.72 -0.13 -15.25
N ALA A 189 -7.70 0.74 -15.45
CA ALA A 189 -9.07 0.34 -15.77
C ALA A 189 -9.20 -0.45 -17.08
N GLN A 190 -8.26 -0.27 -18.02
CA GLN A 190 -8.26 -0.95 -19.32
C GLN A 190 -7.46 -2.26 -19.34
N LEU A 191 -6.68 -2.59 -18.29
CA LEU A 191 -5.79 -3.76 -18.29
C LEU A 191 -6.57 -5.06 -18.53
N ASP A 192 -7.65 -5.25 -17.79
CA ASP A 192 -8.43 -6.49 -17.83
C ASP A 192 -9.03 -6.76 -19.21
N GLU A 193 -9.66 -5.78 -19.82
CA GLU A 193 -10.27 -5.87 -21.16
C GLU A 193 -9.24 -6.14 -22.26
N ARG A 194 -7.99 -5.71 -22.05
CA ARG A 194 -6.87 -5.94 -22.97
C ARG A 194 -6.14 -7.26 -22.71
N GLY A 195 -6.61 -8.07 -21.76
CA GLY A 195 -5.96 -9.34 -21.39
C GLY A 195 -4.60 -9.15 -20.71
N LEU A 196 -4.41 -8.01 -20.02
CA LEU A 196 -3.17 -7.65 -19.32
C LEU A 196 -3.35 -7.71 -17.82
N VAL A 197 -2.25 -7.97 -17.11
CA VAL A 197 -2.15 -7.83 -15.64
C VAL A 197 -1.33 -6.62 -15.24
N ALA A 198 -0.47 -6.12 -16.13
CA ALA A 198 0.33 -4.93 -15.90
C ALA A 198 0.79 -4.29 -17.22
N PHE A 199 1.27 -3.06 -17.11
CA PHE A 199 1.88 -2.27 -18.16
C PHE A 199 3.15 -1.61 -17.65
N VAL A 200 4.20 -1.56 -18.46
CA VAL A 200 5.45 -0.86 -18.18
C VAL A 200 5.77 0.05 -19.36
N GLY A 201 5.67 1.36 -19.16
CA GLY A 201 5.85 2.36 -20.21
C GLY A 201 7.30 2.49 -20.68
N ASP A 202 7.48 2.75 -21.96
CA ASP A 202 8.77 3.07 -22.53
C ASP A 202 9.33 4.38 -21.93
N GLY A 203 10.61 4.38 -21.57
CA GLY A 203 11.26 5.49 -20.89
C GLY A 203 11.19 5.43 -19.36
N ALA A 204 10.45 4.50 -18.77
CA ALA A 204 10.38 4.35 -17.32
C ALA A 204 11.75 4.07 -16.69
N ILE A 205 12.00 4.65 -15.51
CA ILE A 205 13.19 4.43 -14.70
C ILE A 205 12.82 3.50 -13.54
N LEU A 206 13.07 2.22 -13.71
CA LEU A 206 12.66 1.20 -12.76
C LEU A 206 13.55 1.13 -11.51
N PRO A 207 14.90 1.28 -11.60
CA PRO A 207 15.76 1.16 -10.43
C PRO A 207 15.63 2.35 -9.47
N ARG A 208 15.93 2.09 -8.19
CA ARG A 208 15.99 3.07 -7.10
C ARG A 208 17.44 3.39 -6.74
N GLU A 209 17.69 4.54 -6.10
CA GLU A 209 19.03 4.98 -5.67
C GLU A 209 19.74 3.92 -4.83
N SER A 210 19.00 3.23 -3.95
CA SER A 210 19.51 2.12 -3.12
C SER A 210 18.39 1.22 -2.63
N GLY A 211 18.72 0.11 -1.97
CA GLY A 211 17.74 -0.78 -1.34
C GLY A 211 16.98 -0.14 -0.16
N ALA A 212 17.46 0.99 0.37
CA ALA A 212 16.85 1.73 1.47
C ALA A 212 16.20 3.05 1.03
N SER A 213 16.20 3.37 -0.27
CA SER A 213 15.62 4.59 -0.84
C SER A 213 14.57 4.25 -1.90
N ASP A 214 13.37 4.83 -1.78
CA ASP A 214 12.34 4.74 -2.81
C ASP A 214 12.49 5.79 -3.92
N ARG A 215 13.53 6.64 -3.85
CA ARG A 215 13.80 7.63 -4.89
C ARG A 215 14.31 6.98 -6.16
N PRO A 216 13.93 7.48 -7.35
CA PRO A 216 14.43 6.96 -8.60
C PRO A 216 15.95 7.12 -8.70
N LEU A 217 16.62 6.14 -9.31
CA LEU A 217 18.00 6.30 -9.75
C LEU A 217 18.07 7.45 -10.77
N ARG A 218 19.14 8.23 -10.75
CA ARG A 218 19.27 9.37 -11.68
C ARG A 218 19.20 8.89 -13.13
N ALA A 219 18.50 9.64 -13.98
CA ALA A 219 18.27 9.25 -15.37
C ALA A 219 19.56 9.05 -16.19
N ASN A 220 20.64 9.76 -15.84
CA ASN A 220 21.95 9.59 -16.47
C ASN A 220 22.74 8.35 -16.01
N GLU A 221 22.30 7.70 -14.93
CA GLU A 221 22.91 6.48 -14.36
C GLU A 221 22.03 5.25 -14.61
N ALA A 222 20.76 5.46 -14.95
CA ALA A 222 19.77 4.42 -15.16
C ALA A 222 19.63 4.06 -16.64
N VAL A 223 19.34 2.79 -16.90
CA VAL A 223 18.87 2.34 -18.22
C VAL A 223 17.36 2.53 -18.26
N ALA A 224 16.90 3.41 -19.16
CA ALA A 224 15.47 3.62 -19.39
C ALA A 224 14.84 2.36 -19.98
N PHE A 225 13.66 2.01 -19.47
CA PHE A 225 12.94 0.83 -19.94
C PHE A 225 12.54 0.98 -21.42
N ARG A 226 12.66 -0.13 -22.16
CA ARG A 226 12.25 -0.21 -23.55
C ARG A 226 11.53 -1.52 -23.80
N SER A 227 10.29 -1.45 -24.25
CA SER A 227 9.46 -2.62 -24.53
C SER A 227 9.97 -3.45 -25.71
N PRO A 228 9.95 -4.80 -25.61
CA PRO A 228 10.07 -5.68 -26.77
C PRO A 228 8.92 -5.41 -27.75
N GLU A 229 9.22 -5.43 -29.05
CA GLU A 229 8.23 -5.09 -30.08
C GLU A 229 6.99 -6.00 -30.05
N SER A 230 7.18 -7.31 -29.81
CA SER A 230 6.11 -8.32 -29.74
C SER A 230 5.19 -8.19 -28.51
N LEU A 231 5.64 -7.47 -27.47
CA LEU A 231 4.87 -7.19 -26.24
C LEU A 231 4.44 -5.73 -26.15
N ARG A 232 4.78 -4.90 -27.16
CA ARG A 232 4.42 -3.49 -27.16
C ARG A 232 2.92 -3.30 -27.32
N VAL A 233 2.38 -2.44 -26.47
CA VAL A 233 0.99 -2.01 -26.48
C VAL A 233 0.92 -0.48 -26.34
N GLU A 234 -0.20 0.08 -26.76
CA GLU A 234 -0.45 1.53 -26.69
C GLU A 234 -1.71 1.80 -25.86
N PHE A 235 -1.65 2.80 -25.01
CA PHE A 235 -2.80 3.27 -24.25
C PHE A 235 -3.10 4.74 -24.58
N PRO A 236 -4.33 5.07 -24.97
CA PRO A 236 -4.76 6.45 -25.08
C PRO A 236 -4.79 7.09 -23.68
N LEU A 237 -4.44 8.35 -23.59
CA LEU A 237 -4.42 9.12 -22.34
C LEU A 237 -5.59 10.10 -22.30
N ALA A 238 -6.25 10.23 -21.15
CA ALA A 238 -7.29 11.24 -20.92
C ALA A 238 -6.70 12.65 -20.94
N ASN A 239 -5.47 12.80 -20.46
CA ASN A 239 -4.77 14.08 -20.43
C ASN A 239 -3.48 13.96 -21.25
N PRO A 240 -3.20 14.90 -22.15
CA PRO A 240 -1.94 14.94 -22.88
C PRO A 240 -0.75 15.06 -21.91
N VAL A 241 0.37 14.45 -22.28
CA VAL A 241 1.64 14.58 -21.55
C VAL A 241 2.69 15.19 -22.47
N GLU A 242 3.50 16.09 -21.93
CA GLU A 242 4.62 16.66 -22.67
C GLU A 242 5.69 15.60 -22.91
N GLY A 243 6.18 15.54 -24.13
CA GLY A 243 7.24 14.65 -24.57
C GLY A 243 8.31 15.40 -25.37
N PRO A 244 9.43 14.75 -25.73
CA PRO A 244 10.51 15.37 -26.51
C PRO A 244 10.03 15.99 -27.84
N ASP A 245 9.02 15.40 -28.45
CA ASP A 245 8.45 15.80 -29.75
C ASP A 245 7.14 16.58 -29.63
N GLY A 246 6.80 17.09 -28.45
CA GLY A 246 5.57 17.81 -28.14
C GLY A 246 4.54 16.97 -27.35
N ALA A 247 3.32 17.50 -27.21
CA ALA A 247 2.27 16.84 -26.44
C ALA A 247 1.84 15.49 -27.07
N ARG A 248 1.79 14.45 -26.26
CA ARG A 248 1.38 13.09 -26.66
C ARG A 248 0.08 12.70 -25.96
N ASN A 249 -0.85 12.12 -26.72
CA ASN A 249 -2.12 11.57 -26.23
C ASN A 249 -2.09 10.04 -26.07
N VAL A 250 -0.94 9.44 -26.23
CA VAL A 250 -0.74 7.99 -26.18
C VAL A 250 0.56 7.71 -25.45
N VAL A 251 0.55 6.68 -24.62
CA VAL A 251 1.76 6.10 -24.04
C VAL A 251 1.96 4.70 -24.60
N THR A 252 3.21 4.36 -24.96
CA THR A 252 3.61 3.05 -25.44
C THR A 252 4.44 2.34 -24.38
N GLY A 253 4.42 1.00 -24.38
CA GLY A 253 5.19 0.22 -23.44
C GLY A 253 4.91 -1.27 -23.54
N MET A 254 5.46 -2.04 -22.64
CA MET A 254 5.29 -3.49 -22.57
C MET A 254 4.01 -3.86 -21.81
N GLY A 255 3.11 -4.60 -22.43
CA GLY A 255 2.00 -5.27 -21.77
C GLY A 255 2.43 -6.60 -21.18
N VAL A 256 2.19 -6.80 -19.88
CA VAL A 256 2.33 -8.11 -19.21
C VAL A 256 0.99 -8.83 -19.35
N ARG A 257 0.97 -9.90 -20.12
CA ARG A 257 -0.26 -10.64 -20.46
C ARG A 257 -0.77 -11.48 -19.29
N LYS A 258 -2.07 -11.76 -19.28
CA LYS A 258 -2.66 -12.79 -18.42
C LYS A 258 -2.04 -14.14 -18.72
N GLY A 259 -1.98 -15.04 -17.74
CA GLY A 259 -1.36 -16.35 -17.84
C GLY A 259 -0.09 -16.45 -16.98
N VAL A 260 0.84 -17.26 -17.42
CA VAL A 260 2.12 -17.50 -16.74
C VAL A 260 3.23 -16.75 -17.48
N THR A 261 3.71 -15.66 -16.88
CA THR A 261 4.85 -14.89 -17.38
C THR A 261 6.09 -15.23 -16.57
N LEU A 262 7.13 -15.69 -17.24
CA LEU A 262 8.42 -15.99 -16.64
C LEU A 262 9.42 -14.88 -16.98
N VAL A 263 10.09 -14.32 -15.96
CA VAL A 263 11.15 -13.33 -16.10
C VAL A 263 12.48 -13.99 -15.76
N VAL A 264 13.32 -14.18 -16.78
CA VAL A 264 14.63 -14.86 -16.67
C VAL A 264 15.79 -13.93 -16.95
N GLY A 265 17.01 -14.39 -16.71
CA GLY A 265 18.26 -13.64 -16.99
C GLY A 265 19.31 -13.88 -15.91
N GLY A 266 20.54 -13.47 -16.16
CA GLY A 266 21.64 -13.57 -15.21
C GLY A 266 21.45 -12.73 -13.94
N GLY A 267 22.33 -12.90 -12.97
CA GLY A 267 22.37 -12.04 -11.77
C GLY A 267 22.60 -10.57 -12.16
N TYR A 268 21.99 -9.64 -11.43
CA TYR A 268 22.13 -8.17 -11.62
C TYR A 268 21.63 -7.60 -12.97
N HIS A 269 20.87 -8.34 -13.74
CA HIS A 269 20.29 -7.88 -15.02
C HIS A 269 18.91 -7.22 -14.90
N GLY A 270 18.40 -6.96 -13.68
CA GLY A 270 17.18 -6.16 -13.45
C GLY A 270 15.89 -6.97 -13.29
N LYS A 271 15.93 -8.32 -13.17
CA LYS A 271 14.73 -9.16 -12.97
C LYS A 271 13.91 -8.73 -11.75
N SER A 272 14.52 -8.72 -10.55
CA SER A 272 13.85 -8.32 -9.31
C SER A 272 13.50 -6.82 -9.30
N THR A 273 14.21 -5.99 -10.08
CA THR A 273 13.87 -4.57 -10.27
C THR A 273 12.56 -4.42 -11.03
N LEU A 274 12.38 -5.18 -12.12
CA LEU A 274 11.13 -5.21 -12.87
C LEU A 274 9.99 -5.73 -11.98
N LEU A 275 10.19 -6.83 -11.26
CA LEU A 275 9.18 -7.40 -10.38
C LEU A 275 8.75 -6.40 -9.28
N ARG A 276 9.72 -5.71 -8.64
CA ARG A 276 9.43 -4.67 -7.64
C ARG A 276 8.68 -3.47 -8.24
N ALA A 277 8.96 -3.10 -9.48
CA ALA A 277 8.20 -2.06 -10.15
C ALA A 277 6.75 -2.49 -10.38
N LEU A 278 6.50 -3.73 -10.82
CA LEU A 278 5.17 -4.30 -10.94
C LEU A 278 4.45 -4.42 -9.60
N GLU A 279 5.16 -4.80 -8.54
CA GLU A 279 4.64 -4.89 -7.17
C GLU A 279 4.11 -3.54 -6.67
N ARG A 280 4.84 -2.44 -6.95
CA ARG A 280 4.45 -1.08 -6.56
C ARG A 280 3.45 -0.44 -7.53
N GLY A 281 3.42 -0.90 -8.77
CA GLY A 281 2.51 -0.43 -9.82
C GLY A 281 1.02 -0.62 -9.51
N VAL A 282 0.65 -1.29 -8.42
CA VAL A 282 -0.73 -1.37 -7.90
C VAL A 282 -1.25 -0.03 -7.36
N TYR A 283 -0.34 0.93 -7.11
CA TYR A 283 -0.63 2.31 -6.73
C TYR A 283 -0.20 3.26 -7.84
N PRO A 284 -0.85 4.43 -7.98
CA PRO A 284 -0.30 5.51 -8.80
C PRO A 284 0.99 6.06 -8.19
N HIS A 285 1.88 6.52 -9.04
CA HIS A 285 3.14 7.17 -8.67
C HIS A 285 3.11 8.66 -8.98
N VAL A 286 3.86 9.45 -8.21
CA VAL A 286 3.99 10.89 -8.46
C VAL A 286 4.69 11.16 -9.80
N PRO A 287 4.40 12.28 -10.47
CA PRO A 287 5.14 12.67 -11.67
C PRO A 287 6.64 12.77 -11.43
N GLY A 288 7.44 12.23 -12.35
CA GLY A 288 8.90 12.24 -12.24
C GLY A 288 9.50 11.19 -11.31
N ASP A 289 8.68 10.26 -10.80
CA ASP A 289 9.16 9.09 -10.05
C ASP A 289 9.90 8.08 -10.94
N GLY A 290 9.71 8.14 -12.25
CA GLY A 290 10.22 7.18 -13.21
C GLY A 290 9.40 5.89 -13.31
N ARG A 291 8.48 5.63 -12.37
CA ARG A 291 7.53 4.51 -12.40
C ARG A 291 6.08 4.97 -12.60
N GLU A 292 5.85 6.24 -12.92
CA GLU A 292 4.53 6.78 -13.20
C GLU A 292 3.81 6.08 -14.37
N TRP A 293 4.57 5.41 -15.23
CA TRP A 293 4.04 4.58 -16.31
C TRP A 293 4.19 3.06 -16.05
N VAL A 294 4.38 2.66 -14.79
CA VAL A 294 4.28 1.27 -14.37
C VAL A 294 2.95 1.08 -13.67
N VAL A 295 2.03 0.41 -14.35
CA VAL A 295 0.65 0.26 -13.89
C VAL A 295 0.32 -1.21 -13.80
N SER A 296 -0.04 -1.68 -12.62
CA SER A 296 -0.43 -3.08 -12.35
C SER A 296 -1.89 -3.15 -11.92
N ASP A 297 -2.53 -4.28 -12.21
CA ASP A 297 -3.86 -4.57 -11.66
C ASP A 297 -3.83 -4.51 -10.13
N ARG A 298 -4.86 -3.91 -9.53
CA ARG A 298 -4.94 -3.72 -8.07
C ARG A 298 -5.01 -5.04 -7.29
N SER A 299 -5.39 -6.12 -7.94
CA SER A 299 -5.50 -7.45 -7.33
C SER A 299 -4.23 -8.29 -7.41
N LEU A 300 -3.13 -7.76 -7.98
CA LEU A 300 -1.83 -8.43 -7.94
C LEU A 300 -1.27 -8.47 -6.52
N VAL A 301 -0.80 -9.65 -6.09
CA VAL A 301 -0.22 -9.88 -4.75
C VAL A 301 1.18 -10.45 -4.87
N LYS A 302 2.12 -9.85 -4.14
CA LYS A 302 3.46 -10.41 -3.94
C LYS A 302 3.39 -11.56 -2.94
N ILE A 303 3.83 -12.74 -3.37
CA ILE A 303 3.89 -13.96 -2.56
C ILE A 303 5.35 -14.28 -2.23
N ARG A 304 5.59 -14.68 -0.98
CA ARG A 304 6.89 -15.19 -0.53
C ARG A 304 6.74 -16.25 0.55
N ALA A 305 7.81 -16.97 0.80
CA ALA A 305 7.94 -17.85 1.97
C ALA A 305 8.10 -17.00 3.25
N GLU A 306 7.54 -17.46 4.36
CA GLU A 306 7.51 -16.75 5.64
C GLU A 306 7.60 -17.74 6.80
N ASP A 307 8.83 -18.12 7.17
CA ASP A 307 9.07 -19.01 8.30
C ASP A 307 8.56 -18.43 9.62
N GLY A 308 7.95 -19.26 10.44
CA GLY A 308 7.41 -18.88 11.75
C GLY A 308 6.04 -18.21 11.71
N ARG A 309 5.43 -18.12 10.53
CA ARG A 309 4.12 -17.52 10.37
C ARG A 309 3.00 -18.37 10.97
N ARG A 310 2.02 -17.72 11.62
CA ARG A 310 0.76 -18.38 11.96
C ARG A 310 -0.09 -18.62 10.71
N VAL A 311 -0.71 -19.78 10.64
CA VAL A 311 -1.73 -20.16 9.64
C VAL A 311 -2.95 -20.71 10.40
N GLU A 312 -4.18 -20.39 9.94
CA GLU A 312 -5.41 -20.83 10.58
C GLU A 312 -6.42 -21.38 9.58
N GLN A 313 -6.69 -22.69 9.64
CA GLN A 313 -7.73 -23.40 8.88
C GLN A 313 -7.63 -23.25 7.35
N VAL A 314 -6.42 -23.15 6.78
CA VAL A 314 -6.20 -23.03 5.32
C VAL A 314 -6.15 -24.41 4.69
N ASP A 315 -6.81 -24.57 3.56
CA ASP A 315 -6.67 -25.77 2.74
C ASP A 315 -5.44 -25.64 1.83
N ILE A 316 -4.34 -26.22 2.26
CA ILE A 316 -3.08 -26.26 1.50
C ILE A 316 -2.88 -27.57 0.75
N GLY A 317 -3.90 -28.44 0.71
CA GLY A 317 -3.83 -29.79 0.15
C GLY A 317 -3.44 -29.85 -1.32
N ALA A 318 -3.69 -28.78 -2.09
CA ALA A 318 -3.24 -28.68 -3.47
C ALA A 318 -1.70 -28.70 -3.61
N PHE A 319 -0.99 -28.14 -2.61
CA PHE A 319 0.47 -28.00 -2.62
C PHE A 319 1.16 -28.98 -1.68
N ILE A 320 0.51 -29.33 -0.57
CA ILE A 320 1.09 -30.15 0.48
C ILE A 320 0.13 -31.29 0.82
N GLY A 321 0.58 -32.51 0.50
CA GLY A 321 -0.15 -33.73 0.78
C GLY A 321 -0.06 -34.15 2.24
N ASP A 322 0.10 -35.44 2.47
CA ASP A 322 0.12 -36.02 3.81
C ASP A 322 1.32 -35.53 4.64
N LEU A 323 1.04 -34.70 5.64
CA LEU A 323 2.06 -34.27 6.57
C LEU A 323 2.37 -35.37 7.59
N PRO A 324 3.64 -35.44 8.07
CA PRO A 324 4.01 -36.33 9.17
C PRO A 324 3.07 -36.17 10.36
N GLN A 325 2.79 -37.28 11.08
CA GLN A 325 1.90 -37.33 12.24
C GLN A 325 0.40 -37.13 11.92
N GLY A 326 -0.03 -37.25 10.66
CA GLY A 326 -1.44 -37.18 10.26
C GLY A 326 -2.07 -35.79 10.41
N ARG A 327 -1.27 -34.72 10.36
CA ARG A 327 -1.80 -33.34 10.38
C ARG A 327 -2.59 -33.07 9.12
N SER A 328 -3.81 -32.55 9.28
CA SER A 328 -4.68 -32.19 8.16
C SER A 328 -4.09 -31.07 7.31
N THR A 329 -4.02 -31.28 6.01
CA THR A 329 -3.63 -30.25 5.02
C THR A 329 -4.85 -29.54 4.42
N THR A 330 -6.03 -30.14 4.52
CA THR A 330 -7.30 -29.54 4.06
C THR A 330 -7.88 -28.53 5.06
N ALA A 331 -7.42 -28.55 6.31
CA ALA A 331 -7.75 -27.57 7.35
C ALA A 331 -6.50 -27.28 8.18
N PHE A 332 -5.44 -26.87 7.48
CA PHE A 332 -4.12 -26.66 8.09
C PHE A 332 -4.11 -25.49 9.05
N SER A 333 -3.61 -25.73 10.24
CA SER A 333 -3.36 -24.71 11.27
C SER A 333 -1.99 -24.94 11.89
N SER A 334 -1.23 -23.87 12.08
CA SER A 334 0.09 -23.89 12.71
C SER A 334 0.37 -22.53 13.34
N ASP A 335 1.02 -22.54 14.52
CA ASP A 335 1.54 -21.30 15.11
C ASP A 335 2.93 -20.94 14.57
N ASP A 336 3.58 -21.90 13.86
CA ASP A 336 4.95 -21.81 13.37
C ASP A 336 5.05 -22.61 12.05
N ALA A 337 4.61 -22.02 10.96
CA ALA A 337 4.63 -22.65 9.64
C ALA A 337 6.05 -22.55 9.03
N SER A 338 6.51 -23.63 8.39
CA SER A 338 7.75 -23.62 7.60
C SER A 338 7.60 -22.76 6.34
N GLY A 339 8.71 -22.44 5.67
CA GLY A 339 8.71 -21.63 4.44
C GLY A 339 7.77 -22.17 3.36
N SER A 340 7.78 -23.49 3.09
CA SER A 340 6.90 -24.10 2.06
C SER A 340 5.42 -24.10 2.49
N THR A 341 5.11 -24.40 3.75
CA THR A 341 3.72 -24.37 4.24
C THR A 341 3.15 -22.97 4.33
N SER A 342 3.96 -21.99 4.72
CA SER A 342 3.56 -20.58 4.73
C SER A 342 3.36 -20.02 3.34
N GLN A 343 4.20 -20.39 2.37
CA GLN A 343 4.06 -19.97 0.97
C GLN A 343 2.80 -20.57 0.33
N ALA A 344 2.52 -21.85 0.56
CA ALA A 344 1.28 -22.48 0.14
C ALA A 344 0.05 -21.75 0.72
N ALA A 345 0.08 -21.47 2.03
CA ALA A 345 -1.00 -20.73 2.69
C ALA A 345 -1.15 -19.32 2.13
N ASN A 346 -0.05 -18.57 1.91
CA ASN A 346 -0.08 -17.22 1.32
C ASN A 346 -0.77 -17.21 -0.05
N ILE A 347 -0.50 -18.19 -0.91
CA ILE A 347 -1.15 -18.31 -2.22
C ILE A 347 -2.65 -18.54 -2.06
N VAL A 348 -3.04 -19.55 -1.27
CA VAL A 348 -4.45 -19.90 -1.07
C VAL A 348 -5.23 -18.73 -0.46
N GLU A 349 -4.68 -18.07 0.56
CA GLU A 349 -5.30 -16.91 1.23
C GLU A 349 -5.45 -15.70 0.30
N ALA A 350 -4.47 -15.44 -0.56
CA ALA A 350 -4.55 -14.38 -1.55
C ALA A 350 -5.68 -14.66 -2.56
N VAL A 351 -5.75 -15.89 -3.09
CA VAL A 351 -6.79 -16.28 -4.04
C VAL A 351 -8.18 -16.31 -3.38
N GLU A 352 -8.29 -16.81 -2.14
CA GLU A 352 -9.52 -16.77 -1.35
C GLU A 352 -10.09 -15.35 -1.24
N THR A 353 -9.22 -14.36 -1.10
CA THR A 353 -9.61 -12.97 -0.89
C THR A 353 -9.70 -12.14 -2.18
N GLY A 354 -9.48 -12.76 -3.33
CA GLY A 354 -9.76 -12.16 -4.64
C GLY A 354 -8.54 -11.72 -5.43
N ALA A 355 -7.34 -12.18 -5.11
CA ALA A 355 -6.18 -11.97 -5.97
C ALA A 355 -6.41 -12.64 -7.34
N THR A 356 -6.19 -11.89 -8.42
CA THR A 356 -6.26 -12.37 -9.80
C THR A 356 -4.86 -12.57 -10.41
N GLY A 357 -3.82 -12.23 -9.66
CA GLY A 357 -2.47 -12.49 -10.08
C GLY A 357 -1.46 -12.50 -8.93
N LEU A 358 -0.43 -13.30 -9.11
CA LEU A 358 0.64 -13.54 -8.14
C LEU A 358 1.98 -13.07 -8.71
N LEU A 359 2.73 -12.36 -7.87
CA LEU A 359 4.12 -11.96 -8.16
C LEU A 359 5.04 -12.82 -7.29
N LEU A 360 5.93 -13.60 -7.88
CA LEU A 360 6.86 -14.46 -7.17
C LEU A 360 8.31 -14.17 -7.58
N ASP A 361 9.22 -14.28 -6.62
CA ASP A 361 10.65 -14.22 -6.84
C ASP A 361 11.29 -15.48 -6.25
N GLU A 362 12.11 -16.17 -7.04
CA GLU A 362 12.83 -17.37 -6.61
C GLU A 362 13.60 -17.12 -5.30
N ASP A 363 14.26 -15.95 -5.20
CA ASP A 363 15.10 -15.59 -4.04
C ASP A 363 14.31 -15.45 -2.73
N THR A 364 13.00 -15.19 -2.80
CA THR A 364 12.12 -15.03 -1.63
C THR A 364 11.13 -16.19 -1.46
N SER A 365 11.31 -17.25 -2.21
CA SER A 365 10.47 -18.46 -2.23
C SER A 365 11.19 -19.63 -1.56
N ALA A 366 10.43 -20.58 -1.04
CA ALA A 366 10.99 -21.84 -0.56
C ALA A 366 11.40 -22.71 -1.76
N THR A 367 12.67 -23.05 -1.89
CA THR A 367 13.22 -23.74 -3.07
C THR A 367 12.50 -25.07 -3.38
N ASN A 368 12.27 -25.90 -2.34
CA ASN A 368 11.57 -27.17 -2.48
C ASN A 368 10.08 -27.03 -2.83
N PHE A 369 9.47 -25.88 -2.53
CA PHE A 369 8.12 -25.56 -2.94
C PHE A 369 8.06 -25.14 -4.42
N MET A 370 9.08 -24.45 -4.93
CA MET A 370 9.08 -23.96 -6.30
C MET A 370 9.30 -25.07 -7.32
N VAL A 371 10.30 -25.91 -7.08
CA VAL A 371 10.70 -26.97 -8.02
C VAL A 371 11.33 -28.14 -7.26
N ARG A 372 11.21 -29.30 -7.86
CA ARG A 372 11.87 -30.52 -7.44
C ARG A 372 12.46 -31.20 -8.68
N ASP A 373 13.78 -31.24 -8.79
CA ASP A 373 14.46 -31.78 -9.96
C ASP A 373 14.42 -33.33 -10.02
N ALA A 374 14.73 -33.89 -11.18
CA ALA A 374 14.67 -35.33 -11.42
C ALA A 374 15.62 -36.15 -10.49
N ARG A 375 16.77 -35.58 -10.10
CA ARG A 375 17.73 -36.27 -9.21
C ARG A 375 17.19 -36.35 -7.79
N MET A 376 16.55 -35.28 -7.31
CA MET A 376 15.89 -35.28 -6.02
C MET A 376 14.67 -36.22 -6.01
N GLN A 377 13.92 -36.28 -7.11
CA GLN A 377 12.81 -37.25 -7.26
C GLN A 377 13.29 -38.70 -7.25
N ALA A 378 14.47 -38.96 -7.82
CA ALA A 378 15.06 -40.31 -7.82
C ALA A 378 15.59 -40.72 -6.44
N LEU A 379 16.12 -39.76 -5.65
CA LEU A 379 16.66 -40.02 -4.31
C LEU A 379 15.57 -40.11 -3.24
N VAL A 380 14.61 -39.20 -3.28
CA VAL A 380 13.49 -39.13 -2.34
C VAL A 380 12.21 -39.40 -3.11
N HIS A 381 11.62 -40.58 -2.93
CA HIS A 381 10.39 -40.95 -3.61
C HIS A 381 9.19 -40.12 -3.12
N LYS A 382 8.16 -39.96 -4.00
CA LYS A 382 6.96 -39.16 -3.72
C LYS A 382 6.23 -39.57 -2.42
N GLU A 383 6.29 -40.85 -2.06
CA GLU A 383 5.70 -41.38 -0.83
C GLU A 383 6.29 -40.72 0.46
N HIS A 384 7.49 -40.17 0.36
CA HIS A 384 8.21 -39.48 1.45
C HIS A 384 8.29 -37.97 1.26
N GLU A 385 7.68 -37.45 0.18
CA GLU A 385 7.69 -36.02 -0.12
C GLU A 385 6.25 -35.46 -0.18
N PRO A 386 5.80 -34.78 0.87
CA PRO A 386 4.43 -34.25 0.88
C PRO A 386 4.23 -33.08 -0.09
N ILE A 387 5.31 -32.38 -0.51
CA ILE A 387 5.19 -31.20 -1.34
C ILE A 387 4.93 -31.57 -2.80
N THR A 388 3.93 -30.93 -3.38
CA THR A 388 3.72 -30.87 -4.83
C THR A 388 4.24 -29.51 -5.29
N PRO A 389 5.28 -29.45 -6.14
CA PRO A 389 5.92 -28.19 -6.52
C PRO A 389 4.97 -27.20 -7.19
N PHE A 390 5.21 -25.90 -6.97
CA PHE A 390 4.45 -24.82 -7.60
C PHE A 390 4.48 -24.92 -9.14
N LEU A 391 5.59 -25.37 -9.72
CA LEU A 391 5.71 -25.67 -11.15
C LEU A 391 4.55 -26.52 -11.70
N GLU A 392 4.07 -27.48 -10.94
CA GLU A 392 2.97 -28.38 -11.37
C GLU A 392 1.58 -27.76 -11.17
N ARG A 393 1.49 -26.68 -10.39
CA ARG A 393 0.24 -26.02 -10.02
C ARG A 393 -0.01 -24.68 -10.72
N VAL A 394 1.05 -24.03 -11.17
CA VAL A 394 0.97 -22.68 -11.72
C VAL A 394 0.03 -22.58 -12.92
N ARG A 395 0.01 -23.60 -13.78
CA ARG A 395 -0.88 -23.66 -14.94
C ARG A 395 -2.33 -23.85 -14.52
N GLU A 396 -2.59 -24.74 -13.56
CA GLU A 396 -3.93 -24.98 -13.03
C GLU A 396 -4.51 -23.77 -12.31
N LEU A 397 -3.67 -22.97 -11.62
CA LEU A 397 -4.09 -21.71 -11.02
C LEU A 397 -4.67 -20.76 -12.08
N TYR A 398 -4.04 -20.65 -13.23
CA TYR A 398 -4.57 -19.82 -14.31
C TYR A 398 -5.83 -20.45 -14.95
N GLU A 399 -5.77 -21.72 -15.35
CA GLU A 399 -6.85 -22.37 -16.10
C GLU A 399 -8.13 -22.56 -15.27
N ARG A 400 -8.02 -22.83 -13.96
CA ARG A 400 -9.17 -23.12 -13.10
C ARG A 400 -9.64 -21.95 -12.25
N HIS A 401 -8.73 -21.04 -11.89
CA HIS A 401 -9.01 -19.92 -11.00
C HIS A 401 -8.81 -18.55 -11.65
N SER A 402 -8.37 -18.51 -12.92
CA SER A 402 -8.04 -17.28 -13.65
C SER A 402 -6.99 -16.42 -12.93
N VAL A 403 -6.09 -17.06 -12.17
CA VAL A 403 -5.02 -16.40 -11.44
C VAL A 403 -3.74 -16.42 -12.26
N SER A 404 -3.35 -15.25 -12.75
CA SER A 404 -2.10 -15.09 -13.52
C SER A 404 -0.89 -15.14 -12.60
N THR A 405 0.27 -15.47 -13.14
CA THR A 405 1.53 -15.50 -12.37
C THR A 405 2.64 -14.78 -13.13
N VAL A 406 3.33 -13.84 -12.47
CA VAL A 406 4.59 -13.29 -12.94
C VAL A 406 5.69 -13.82 -12.02
N LEU A 407 6.57 -14.63 -12.56
CA LEU A 407 7.58 -15.35 -11.80
C LEU A 407 8.99 -14.96 -12.25
N VAL A 408 9.79 -14.43 -11.33
CA VAL A 408 11.25 -14.25 -11.54
C VAL A 408 11.96 -15.55 -11.21
N MET A 409 12.73 -16.05 -12.17
CA MET A 409 13.47 -17.30 -12.06
C MET A 409 14.89 -17.14 -12.63
N GLY A 410 15.87 -17.56 -11.85
CA GLY A 410 17.28 -17.49 -12.25
C GLY A 410 17.92 -18.86 -12.44
N GLY A 411 17.43 -19.90 -11.76
CA GLY A 411 18.10 -21.18 -11.64
C GLY A 411 17.39 -22.40 -12.27
N CYS A 412 16.15 -22.30 -12.72
CA CYS A 412 15.39 -23.46 -13.18
C CYS A 412 14.72 -23.25 -14.54
N GLY A 413 15.15 -24.03 -15.55
CA GLY A 413 14.59 -24.02 -16.90
C GLY A 413 13.29 -24.84 -17.07
N ASP A 414 12.90 -25.67 -16.12
CA ASP A 414 11.68 -26.50 -16.22
C ASP A 414 10.41 -25.64 -16.35
N TYR A 415 10.44 -24.41 -15.87
CA TYR A 415 9.33 -23.46 -16.03
C TYR A 415 9.08 -23.04 -17.49
N PHE A 416 10.01 -23.27 -18.42
CA PHE A 416 9.79 -22.99 -19.85
C PHE A 416 8.62 -23.80 -20.43
N GLU A 417 8.37 -25.01 -19.88
CA GLU A 417 7.28 -25.88 -20.33
C GLU A 417 5.89 -25.36 -19.98
N VAL A 418 5.79 -24.55 -18.92
CA VAL A 418 4.49 -24.04 -18.40
C VAL A 418 4.26 -22.55 -18.66
N ALA A 419 5.27 -21.83 -19.16
CA ALA A 419 5.17 -20.39 -19.40
C ALA A 419 4.42 -20.06 -20.70
N ASP A 420 3.50 -19.08 -20.63
CA ASP A 420 2.87 -18.48 -21.80
C ASP A 420 3.78 -17.44 -22.44
N THR A 421 4.48 -16.67 -21.61
CA THR A 421 5.41 -15.61 -22.00
C THR A 421 6.70 -15.75 -21.24
N VAL A 422 7.84 -15.67 -21.93
CA VAL A 422 9.19 -15.63 -21.33
C VAL A 422 9.85 -14.31 -21.69
N ILE A 423 10.19 -13.53 -20.68
CA ILE A 423 10.89 -12.25 -20.77
C ILE A 423 12.31 -12.45 -20.26
N ARG A 424 13.30 -12.30 -21.14
CA ARG A 424 14.72 -12.38 -20.79
C ARG A 424 15.24 -10.96 -20.48
N MET A 425 15.75 -10.75 -19.28
CA MET A 425 16.40 -9.50 -18.89
C MET A 425 17.89 -9.57 -19.19
N ARG A 426 18.40 -8.58 -19.95
CA ARG A 426 19.82 -8.40 -20.21
C ARG A 426 20.20 -6.94 -20.01
N GLU A 427 21.06 -6.64 -19.04
CA GLU A 427 21.51 -5.27 -18.75
C GLU A 427 20.34 -4.27 -18.60
N PHE A 428 19.31 -4.68 -17.84
CA PHE A 428 18.06 -3.95 -17.57
C PHE A 428 17.14 -3.77 -18.78
N VAL A 429 17.46 -4.37 -19.93
CA VAL A 429 16.60 -4.36 -21.13
C VAL A 429 15.87 -5.69 -21.24
N PRO A 430 14.53 -5.69 -21.34
CA PRO A 430 13.75 -6.90 -21.58
C PRO A 430 13.80 -7.32 -23.06
N ASP A 431 13.80 -8.62 -23.28
CA ASP A 431 13.69 -9.27 -24.59
C ASP A 431 12.66 -10.38 -24.52
N GLU A 432 11.75 -10.47 -25.48
CA GLU A 432 10.77 -11.55 -25.54
C GLU A 432 11.43 -12.80 -26.12
N SER A 433 11.51 -13.86 -25.35
CA SER A 433 12.24 -15.10 -25.66
C SER A 433 11.38 -16.35 -25.52
N THR A 434 10.06 -16.25 -25.64
CA THR A 434 9.12 -17.37 -25.48
C THR A 434 9.39 -18.49 -26.49
N GLN A 435 9.61 -18.13 -27.75
CA GLN A 435 9.85 -19.13 -28.80
C GLN A 435 11.19 -19.86 -28.57
N GLU A 436 12.25 -19.11 -28.23
CA GLU A 436 13.55 -19.69 -27.91
C GLU A 436 13.48 -20.63 -26.69
N ALA A 437 12.75 -20.23 -25.66
CA ALA A 437 12.53 -21.04 -24.45
C ALA A 437 11.80 -22.35 -24.78
N ARG A 438 10.76 -22.31 -25.62
CA ARG A 438 10.00 -23.49 -26.08
C ARG A 438 10.89 -24.43 -26.91
N GLU A 439 11.72 -23.90 -27.77
CA GLU A 439 12.68 -24.69 -28.57
C GLU A 439 13.71 -25.38 -27.67
N ILE A 440 14.20 -24.69 -26.63
CA ILE A 440 15.12 -25.29 -25.65
C ILE A 440 14.42 -26.41 -24.88
N ALA A 441 13.21 -26.18 -24.37
CA ALA A 441 12.42 -27.18 -23.66
C ALA A 441 12.17 -28.43 -24.55
N THR A 442 11.89 -28.20 -25.84
CA THR A 442 11.67 -29.32 -26.80
C THR A 442 12.96 -30.11 -27.07
N ARG A 443 14.11 -29.45 -27.20
CA ARG A 443 15.40 -30.11 -27.45
C ARG A 443 15.99 -30.80 -26.21
N SER A 444 15.66 -30.30 -25.04
CA SER A 444 16.15 -30.78 -23.75
C SER A 444 14.98 -30.87 -22.77
N PRO A 445 14.08 -31.85 -22.99
CA PRO A 445 12.90 -32.01 -22.13
C PRO A 445 13.32 -32.33 -20.70
N SER A 446 12.53 -31.89 -19.77
CA SER A 446 12.75 -32.21 -18.35
C SER A 446 12.63 -33.71 -18.11
N GLU A 447 13.61 -34.31 -17.41
CA GLU A 447 13.56 -35.70 -16.96
C GLU A 447 12.66 -35.90 -15.72
N ARG A 448 12.06 -34.80 -15.24
CA ARG A 448 11.19 -34.76 -14.09
C ARG A 448 9.89 -35.52 -14.34
N ARG A 449 9.38 -36.19 -13.32
CA ARG A 449 8.05 -36.81 -13.35
C ARG A 449 7.02 -35.88 -12.75
N VAL A 450 5.81 -35.85 -13.32
CA VAL A 450 4.69 -35.16 -12.71
C VAL A 450 4.28 -35.90 -11.44
N GLU A 451 4.30 -35.21 -10.29
CA GLU A 451 3.99 -35.78 -8.99
C GLU A 451 2.60 -35.35 -8.48
N ALA A 452 1.93 -34.45 -9.17
CA ALA A 452 0.56 -34.03 -8.86
C ALA A 452 -0.42 -35.16 -9.21
N THR A 453 -0.99 -35.80 -8.21
CA THR A 453 -1.92 -36.91 -8.36
C THR A 453 -3.38 -36.47 -8.48
N THR A 454 -3.72 -35.28 -8.01
CA THR A 454 -5.06 -34.72 -8.03
C THR A 454 -5.02 -33.29 -8.59
N PRO A 455 -6.04 -32.87 -9.33
CA PRO A 455 -6.09 -31.50 -9.81
C PRO A 455 -6.21 -30.49 -8.65
N PHE A 456 -5.82 -29.25 -8.92
CA PHE A 456 -6.07 -28.14 -8.00
C PHE A 456 -7.58 -27.97 -7.81
N GLY A 457 -8.07 -28.20 -6.61
CA GLY A 457 -9.49 -28.13 -6.26
C GLY A 457 -10.03 -26.69 -6.17
N SER A 458 -11.26 -26.55 -5.70
CA SER A 458 -11.83 -25.25 -5.36
C SER A 458 -11.15 -24.67 -4.12
N ILE A 459 -11.04 -23.33 -4.06
CA ILE A 459 -10.55 -22.65 -2.86
C ILE A 459 -11.60 -22.72 -1.75
N THR A 460 -11.21 -23.29 -0.62
CA THR A 460 -12.08 -23.41 0.56
C THR A 460 -12.23 -22.06 1.24
N ALA A 461 -13.44 -21.53 1.28
CA ALA A 461 -13.72 -20.27 1.94
C ALA A 461 -13.69 -20.41 3.47
N ARG A 462 -13.19 -19.35 4.15
CA ARG A 462 -13.09 -19.32 5.61
C ARG A 462 -13.90 -18.18 6.21
N VAL A 463 -14.45 -18.43 7.40
CA VAL A 463 -15.25 -17.47 8.19
C VAL A 463 -14.46 -17.06 9.41
N PRO A 464 -14.03 -15.79 9.53
CA PRO A 464 -13.34 -15.28 10.71
C PRO A 464 -14.29 -15.15 11.90
N LEU A 465 -13.80 -15.48 13.09
CA LEU A 465 -14.58 -15.40 14.32
C LEU A 465 -14.27 -14.11 15.08
N ALA A 466 -15.21 -13.17 15.15
CA ALA A 466 -15.03 -11.84 15.75
C ALA A 466 -14.42 -11.88 17.16
N LYS A 467 -14.70 -12.92 17.96
CA LYS A 467 -14.17 -13.08 19.33
C LYS A 467 -12.66 -13.23 19.41
N SER A 468 -11.98 -13.52 18.29
CA SER A 468 -10.52 -13.62 18.24
C SER A 468 -9.81 -12.28 18.06
N PHE A 469 -10.55 -11.20 17.85
CA PHE A 469 -10.03 -9.85 17.59
C PHE A 469 -10.26 -8.95 18.81
N ASP A 470 -9.37 -9.00 19.78
CA ASP A 470 -9.45 -8.16 20.98
C ASP A 470 -8.52 -6.95 20.87
N PRO A 471 -9.04 -5.73 20.60
CA PRO A 471 -8.23 -4.53 20.49
C PRO A 471 -7.88 -3.93 21.85
N SER A 472 -8.31 -4.52 22.97
CA SER A 472 -8.15 -3.95 24.30
C SER A 472 -6.74 -4.13 24.86
N ARG A 473 -6.31 -3.16 25.67
CA ARG A 473 -5.06 -3.26 26.42
C ARG A 473 -5.14 -2.54 27.75
N GLY A 474 -5.07 -3.29 28.83
CA GLY A 474 -5.18 -2.77 30.18
C GLY A 474 -6.57 -2.15 30.42
N ARG A 475 -6.63 -0.83 30.67
CA ARG A 475 -7.92 -0.10 30.87
C ARG A 475 -8.48 0.52 29.58
N ARG A 476 -7.78 0.35 28.45
CA ARG A 476 -8.22 0.92 27.17
C ARG A 476 -9.02 -0.13 26.41
N GLU A 477 -10.22 0.22 25.99
CA GLU A 477 -11.11 -0.64 25.20
C GLU A 477 -10.53 -0.85 23.78
N VAL A 478 -9.92 0.22 23.21
CA VAL A 478 -9.26 0.14 21.91
C VAL A 478 -7.87 0.71 22.04
N LYS A 479 -6.85 -0.12 21.75
CA LYS A 479 -5.45 0.25 21.64
C LYS A 479 -4.86 -0.37 20.38
N ILE A 480 -4.91 0.41 19.30
CA ILE A 480 -4.35 0.08 18.00
C ILE A 480 -3.30 1.12 17.67
N ASP A 481 -2.16 0.70 17.15
CA ASP A 481 -1.05 1.59 16.79
C ASP A 481 -0.19 0.93 15.69
N ALA A 482 0.39 1.73 14.80
CA ALA A 482 1.41 1.28 13.86
C ALA A 482 2.76 1.83 14.31
N ARG A 483 3.74 0.94 14.53
CA ARG A 483 5.09 1.29 14.99
C ARG A 483 6.09 1.43 13.88
N ALA A 484 5.86 0.70 12.80
CA ALA A 484 6.61 0.72 11.57
C ALA A 484 5.65 0.38 10.42
N ILE A 485 6.08 0.49 9.18
CA ILE A 485 5.27 0.13 8.00
C ILE A 485 4.84 -1.35 8.06
N ASP A 486 5.64 -2.17 8.66
CA ASP A 486 5.51 -3.62 8.73
C ASP A 486 5.03 -4.16 10.08
N LEU A 487 4.52 -3.29 10.99
CA LEU A 487 4.11 -3.72 12.33
C LEU A 487 2.88 -2.99 12.86
N VAL A 488 1.79 -3.75 13.06
CA VAL A 488 0.60 -3.29 13.77
C VAL A 488 0.59 -3.83 15.20
N LEU A 489 0.36 -2.96 16.18
CA LEU A 489 0.02 -3.35 17.54
C LEU A 489 -1.50 -3.32 17.69
N PHE A 490 -2.11 -4.48 17.89
CA PHE A 490 -3.55 -4.67 18.02
C PHE A 490 -3.87 -5.25 19.41
N GLY A 491 -4.28 -4.37 20.32
CA GLY A 491 -4.44 -4.75 21.73
C GLY A 491 -3.12 -5.23 22.34
N ASN A 492 -3.07 -6.50 22.72
CA ASN A 492 -1.87 -7.15 23.25
C ASN A 492 -1.08 -7.89 22.17
N ASP A 493 -1.63 -8.08 20.99
CA ASP A 493 -0.98 -8.76 19.87
C ASP A 493 -0.15 -7.82 19.01
N ALA A 494 0.89 -8.38 18.40
CA ALA A 494 1.68 -7.73 17.36
C ALA A 494 1.45 -8.49 16.04
N ILE A 495 0.97 -7.79 15.02
CA ILE A 495 0.78 -8.33 13.68
C ILE A 495 2.01 -7.98 12.87
N ASP A 496 2.81 -8.98 12.55
CA ASP A 496 4.02 -8.85 11.74
C ASP A 496 3.64 -8.84 10.26
N LEU A 497 3.97 -7.77 9.57
CA LEU A 497 3.65 -7.54 8.15
C LEU A 497 4.90 -7.41 7.27
N ARG A 498 6.10 -7.81 7.76
CA ARG A 498 7.37 -7.71 7.01
C ARG A 498 7.34 -8.40 5.66
N CYS A 499 6.48 -9.40 5.51
CA CYS A 499 6.29 -10.13 4.27
C CYS A 499 5.08 -9.67 3.46
N VAL A 500 4.42 -8.57 3.85
CA VAL A 500 3.37 -7.88 3.07
C VAL A 500 4.02 -6.66 2.39
N GLU A 501 4.80 -6.93 1.34
CA GLU A 501 5.74 -5.96 0.74
C GLU A 501 5.03 -4.81 -0.01
N GLN A 502 3.72 -4.91 -0.24
CA GLN A 502 2.92 -3.88 -0.92
C GLN A 502 2.34 -2.82 0.03
N LEU A 503 2.60 -2.92 1.34
CA LEU A 503 2.42 -1.80 2.25
C LEU A 503 3.55 -0.79 2.02
N VAL A 504 3.20 0.46 1.74
CA VAL A 504 4.14 1.51 1.33
C VAL A 504 4.23 2.66 2.33
N ASP A 505 3.32 2.72 3.30
CA ASP A 505 3.17 3.89 4.16
C ASP A 505 2.72 3.52 5.59
N LEU A 506 3.26 4.23 6.59
CA LEU A 506 2.91 4.01 8.00
C LEU A 506 1.43 4.29 8.29
N SER A 507 0.84 5.27 7.63
CA SER A 507 -0.58 5.62 7.79
C SER A 507 -1.49 4.59 7.15
N GLN A 508 -1.01 3.89 6.11
CA GLN A 508 -1.67 2.72 5.53
C GLN A 508 -1.67 1.54 6.52
N THR A 509 -0.53 1.25 7.14
CA THR A 509 -0.43 0.21 8.17
C THR A 509 -1.31 0.52 9.39
N ARG A 510 -1.41 1.79 9.77
CA ARG A 510 -2.32 2.22 10.82
C ARG A 510 -3.78 1.99 10.43
N ALA A 511 -4.14 2.33 9.21
CA ALA A 511 -5.48 2.08 8.66
C ALA A 511 -5.81 0.59 8.63
N VAL A 512 -4.85 -0.30 8.28
CA VAL A 512 -5.03 -1.77 8.37
C VAL A 512 -5.45 -2.20 9.77
N GLY A 513 -4.78 -1.73 10.83
CA GLY A 513 -5.14 -2.09 12.20
C GLY A 513 -6.56 -1.64 12.57
N HIS A 514 -6.96 -0.44 12.18
CA HIS A 514 -8.31 0.08 12.41
C HIS A 514 -9.36 -0.60 11.52
N ALA A 515 -9.02 -0.97 10.28
CA ALA A 515 -9.88 -1.74 9.40
C ALA A 515 -10.19 -3.14 9.94
N ILE A 516 -9.22 -3.81 10.57
CA ILE A 516 -9.43 -5.08 11.29
C ILE A 516 -10.43 -4.87 12.43
N HIS A 517 -10.29 -3.81 13.22
CA HIS A 517 -11.24 -3.51 14.30
C HIS A 517 -12.65 -3.23 13.77
N LEU A 518 -12.77 -2.43 12.72
CA LEU A 518 -14.04 -2.17 12.02
C LEU A 518 -14.66 -3.49 11.53
N ALA A 519 -13.89 -4.32 10.85
CA ALA A 519 -14.34 -5.61 10.34
C ALA A 519 -14.87 -6.51 11.46
N ALA A 520 -14.11 -6.64 12.56
CA ALA A 520 -14.49 -7.46 13.71
C ALA A 520 -15.77 -6.95 14.41
N SER A 521 -15.93 -5.62 14.53
CA SER A 521 -17.04 -5.01 15.24
C SER A 521 -18.34 -4.93 14.43
N ARG A 522 -18.27 -4.89 13.09
CA ARG A 522 -19.46 -4.64 12.23
C ARG A 522 -19.76 -5.74 11.22
N PHE A 523 -18.74 -6.45 10.69
CA PHE A 523 -18.90 -7.30 9.52
C PHE A 523 -18.65 -8.79 9.77
N MET A 524 -17.96 -9.16 10.85
CA MET A 524 -17.73 -10.56 11.23
C MET A 524 -18.88 -11.10 12.08
N ASP A 525 -19.96 -11.49 11.40
CA ASP A 525 -21.19 -12.00 12.02
C ASP A 525 -21.15 -13.53 12.31
N GLY A 526 -20.02 -14.18 12.09
CA GLY A 526 -19.84 -15.63 12.22
C GLY A 526 -20.40 -16.44 11.03
N LYS A 527 -20.86 -15.80 9.95
CA LYS A 527 -21.34 -16.42 8.72
C LYS A 527 -20.65 -15.87 7.48
N ALA A 528 -20.30 -14.60 7.47
CA ALA A 528 -19.64 -13.94 6.36
C ALA A 528 -18.23 -14.52 6.13
N MET A 529 -17.95 -14.88 4.89
CA MET A 529 -16.62 -15.34 4.47
C MET A 529 -15.59 -14.21 4.55
N LEU A 530 -14.31 -14.53 4.70
CA LEU A 530 -13.25 -13.52 4.76
C LEU A 530 -13.30 -12.55 3.56
N ARG A 531 -13.51 -13.07 2.35
CA ARG A 531 -13.66 -12.24 1.13
C ARG A 531 -14.83 -11.26 1.26
N GLU A 532 -15.98 -11.70 1.78
CA GLU A 532 -17.14 -10.84 1.97
C GLU A 532 -16.90 -9.77 3.04
N VAL A 533 -16.21 -10.14 4.12
CA VAL A 533 -15.82 -9.19 5.19
C VAL A 533 -14.90 -8.11 4.63
N VAL A 534 -13.90 -8.49 3.86
CA VAL A 534 -12.95 -7.56 3.23
C VAL A 534 -13.66 -6.64 2.22
N GLN A 535 -14.56 -7.18 1.39
CA GLN A 535 -15.37 -6.38 0.47
C GLN A 535 -16.21 -5.33 1.21
N ARG A 536 -16.86 -5.70 2.31
CA ARG A 536 -17.63 -4.75 3.14
C ARG A 536 -16.75 -3.66 3.76
N VAL A 537 -15.48 -3.93 4.03
CA VAL A 537 -14.52 -2.91 4.47
C VAL A 537 -14.20 -1.94 3.34
N GLU A 538 -13.99 -2.43 2.12
CA GLU A 538 -13.78 -1.56 0.94
C GLU A 538 -15.03 -0.72 0.64
N ASP A 539 -16.20 -1.33 0.62
CA ASP A 539 -17.48 -0.63 0.43
C ASP A 539 -17.71 0.45 1.50
N PHE A 540 -17.28 0.18 2.74
CA PHE A 540 -17.34 1.17 3.82
C PHE A 540 -16.40 2.35 3.57
N PHE A 541 -15.19 2.13 3.08
CA PHE A 541 -14.28 3.21 2.71
C PHE A 541 -14.87 4.09 1.60
N ASP A 542 -15.52 3.47 0.61
CA ASP A 542 -16.16 4.20 -0.49
C ASP A 542 -17.39 5.01 -0.04
N ALA A 543 -18.15 4.51 0.92
CA ALA A 543 -19.38 5.15 1.40
C ALA A 543 -19.14 6.20 2.49
N GLU A 544 -18.30 5.89 3.49
CA GLU A 544 -18.15 6.67 4.73
C GLU A 544 -16.80 7.41 4.79
N GLY A 545 -15.84 7.05 3.91
CA GLY A 545 -14.48 7.59 3.90
C GLY A 545 -13.59 7.05 5.03
N LEU A 546 -12.29 7.37 4.93
CA LEU A 546 -11.28 6.91 5.90
C LEU A 546 -11.40 7.55 7.28
N ASP A 547 -12.04 8.71 7.40
CA ASP A 547 -12.25 9.41 8.67
C ASP A 547 -13.03 8.54 9.66
N ALA A 548 -13.97 7.73 9.15
CA ALA A 548 -14.81 6.84 9.93
C ALA A 548 -14.06 5.61 10.50
N LEU A 549 -12.78 5.40 10.14
CA LEU A 549 -11.92 4.38 10.75
C LEU A 549 -11.55 4.70 12.21
N ASP A 550 -11.54 5.99 12.60
CA ASP A 550 -11.35 6.33 14.01
C ASP A 550 -12.62 5.98 14.81
N PRO A 551 -12.61 5.00 15.72
CA PRO A 551 -13.80 4.60 16.49
C PRO A 551 -14.32 5.71 17.40
N PHE A 552 -13.52 6.75 17.65
CA PHE A 552 -13.86 7.92 18.44
C PHE A 552 -14.20 9.15 17.59
N HIS A 553 -14.19 9.01 16.27
CA HIS A 553 -14.51 10.11 15.35
C HIS A 553 -15.97 10.55 15.53
N ARG A 554 -16.16 11.84 15.80
CA ARG A 554 -17.47 12.47 15.92
C ARG A 554 -17.55 13.66 14.96
N GLY A 555 -17.85 13.34 13.71
CA GLY A 555 -18.30 14.26 12.67
C GLY A 555 -17.29 15.30 12.16
N SER A 556 -16.52 16.00 12.99
CA SER A 556 -15.72 17.12 12.52
C SER A 556 -14.40 17.31 13.26
N HIS A 557 -13.77 16.22 13.69
CA HIS A 557 -12.46 16.27 14.33
C HIS A 557 -11.42 15.63 13.44
N HIS A 558 -10.14 15.98 13.64
CA HIS A 558 -9.02 15.33 13.00
C HIS A 558 -8.97 13.83 13.43
N PRO A 559 -9.26 12.87 12.53
CA PRO A 559 -9.42 11.46 12.90
C PRO A 559 -8.10 10.79 13.26
N GLY A 560 -7.02 11.29 12.73
CA GLY A 560 -5.69 10.68 12.76
C GLY A 560 -5.13 10.65 11.35
N ASN A 561 -3.96 10.03 11.21
CA ASN A 561 -3.30 9.88 9.92
C ASN A 561 -3.61 8.47 9.40
N PHE A 562 -4.49 8.38 8.44
CA PHE A 562 -4.82 7.16 7.72
C PHE A 562 -4.54 7.35 6.24
N ALA A 563 -4.06 6.29 5.60
CA ALA A 563 -4.00 6.14 4.16
C ALA A 563 -4.67 4.82 3.77
N ARG A 564 -5.37 4.79 2.63
CA ARG A 564 -6.18 3.65 2.21
C ARG A 564 -5.32 2.42 1.93
N PRO A 565 -5.49 1.30 2.67
CA PRO A 565 -4.94 0.00 2.29
C PRO A 565 -5.86 -0.64 1.25
N ARG A 566 -5.35 -1.60 0.47
CA ARG A 566 -6.21 -2.49 -0.31
C ARG A 566 -6.79 -3.56 0.61
N GLY A 567 -7.93 -4.10 0.27
CA GLY A 567 -8.54 -5.22 0.99
C GLY A 567 -7.62 -6.42 1.14
N LEU A 568 -6.73 -6.63 0.17
CA LEU A 568 -5.73 -7.71 0.18
C LEU A 568 -4.71 -7.55 1.31
N GLU A 569 -4.24 -6.33 1.63
CA GLU A 569 -3.38 -6.10 2.80
C GLU A 569 -4.15 -6.25 4.12
N VAL A 570 -5.43 -5.84 4.15
CA VAL A 570 -6.29 -6.07 5.33
C VAL A 570 -6.48 -7.56 5.58
N ALA A 571 -6.76 -8.34 4.53
CA ALA A 571 -6.86 -9.80 4.60
C ALA A 571 -5.54 -10.45 5.05
N ALA A 572 -4.42 -10.02 4.46
CA ALA A 572 -3.10 -10.51 4.83
C ALA A 572 -2.78 -10.27 6.31
N ALA A 573 -3.15 -9.09 6.83
CA ALA A 573 -2.96 -8.76 8.24
C ALA A 573 -3.90 -9.57 9.17
N ILE A 574 -5.16 -9.78 8.78
CA ILE A 574 -6.09 -10.67 9.50
C ILE A 574 -5.47 -12.07 9.61
N ASN A 575 -4.96 -12.63 8.53
CA ASN A 575 -4.36 -13.96 8.49
C ASN A 575 -3.08 -14.09 9.34
N ARG A 576 -2.43 -12.98 9.71
CA ARG A 576 -1.20 -12.97 10.54
C ARG A 576 -1.45 -12.68 12.02
N LEU A 577 -2.70 -12.40 12.41
CA LEU A 577 -3.05 -12.19 13.81
C LEU A 577 -2.90 -13.51 14.60
N ARG A 578 -2.07 -13.53 15.64
CA ARG A 578 -1.77 -14.77 16.38
C ARG A 578 -2.96 -15.32 17.18
N SER A 579 -3.86 -14.46 17.63
CA SER A 579 -5.12 -14.87 18.29
C SER A 579 -6.20 -15.33 17.33
N LEU A 580 -6.00 -15.23 16.00
CA LEU A 580 -6.98 -15.55 14.96
C LEU A 580 -7.61 -16.93 15.16
N ARG A 581 -8.93 -17.00 15.01
CA ARG A 581 -9.71 -18.23 14.87
C ARG A 581 -10.63 -18.09 13.67
N MET A 582 -10.61 -19.09 12.84
CA MET A 582 -11.47 -19.23 11.66
C MET A 582 -12.14 -20.59 11.65
N ARG A 583 -13.17 -20.72 10.85
CA ARG A 583 -13.71 -22.02 10.44
C ARG A 583 -13.89 -22.04 8.94
N GLN A 584 -13.73 -23.21 8.35
CA GLN A 584 -14.04 -23.41 6.94
C GLN A 584 -15.56 -23.40 6.75
N LYS A 585 -15.99 -22.79 5.66
CA LYS A 585 -17.39 -22.86 5.20
C LYS A 585 -17.53 -24.16 4.38
N ARG A 586 -18.16 -25.15 4.98
CA ARG A 586 -18.53 -26.40 4.29
C ARG A 586 -19.81 -26.23 3.50
#